data_bb044917384090215605735d3c77ba36
#
_entry.id   bb044917384090215605735d3c77ba36
#
_cell.length_a   1.000
_cell.length_b   1.000
_cell.length_c   1.000
_cell.angle_alpha   90.00
_cell.angle_beta   90.00
_cell.angle_gamma   90.00
#
_symmetry.space_group_name_H-M   'P 1'
#
loop_
_entity.id
_entity.type
_entity.pdbx_description
1 polymer ?
#
loop_
_entity_poly.entity_id
_entity_poly.type
_entity_poly.pdbx_seq_one_letter_code
_entity_poly.pdbx_strand_id
1 'polypeptide(L)'
;MCPVADAHCPPLALIHHPGYRIALPEKHPFPMDKFSVLKRLLDRQLADCASAVDWVTPQPAEEDDLLSVHTRRYVHEFLTGTLSTQAQRRSGFVWSEALRERSVLAVGGTLTTVREALKRGLACNTAGGTHHAHPEAASGYCLLNDI
;
A
#
# COMPACT_ATOMS: atom_id res chain seq x y z
N MET A 1 1.73 -28.54 -10.58
CA MET A 1 2.08 -29.29 -9.34
C MET A 1 2.80 -28.31 -8.44
N CYS A 2 2.17 -27.87 -7.34
CA CYS A 2 2.83 -26.97 -6.39
C CYS A 2 3.93 -27.76 -5.67
N PRO A 3 5.17 -27.24 -5.54
CA PRO A 3 6.17 -27.92 -4.74
C PRO A 3 5.64 -28.05 -3.32
N VAL A 4 5.73 -29.26 -2.76
CA VAL A 4 5.37 -29.51 -1.35
C VAL A 4 6.23 -28.56 -0.52
N ALA A 5 5.59 -27.67 0.23
CA ALA A 5 6.29 -26.80 1.14
C ALA A 5 7.14 -27.67 2.07
N ASP A 6 8.45 -27.44 2.08
CA ASP A 6 9.34 -28.11 3.00
C ASP A 6 8.81 -27.84 4.42
N ALA A 7 8.70 -28.85 5.26
CA ALA A 7 8.05 -28.75 6.58
C ALA A 7 8.69 -27.70 7.52
N HIS A 8 9.71 -27.00 7.05
CA HIS A 8 10.47 -25.98 7.78
C HIS A 8 10.30 -24.56 7.22
N CYS A 9 9.58 -24.38 6.11
CA CYS A 9 9.36 -23.05 5.53
C CYS A 9 7.98 -22.52 5.92
N PRO A 10 7.88 -21.38 6.62
CA PRO A 10 6.57 -20.80 6.95
C PRO A 10 5.82 -20.38 5.67
N PRO A 11 4.48 -20.35 5.68
CA PRO A 11 3.71 -19.85 4.54
C PRO A 11 4.13 -18.43 4.15
N LEU A 12 4.18 -18.16 2.84
CA LEU A 12 4.48 -16.83 2.31
C LEU A 12 3.41 -15.84 2.75
N ALA A 13 3.81 -14.80 3.46
CA ALA A 13 2.90 -13.71 3.82
C ALA A 13 2.59 -12.85 2.59
N LEU A 14 1.31 -12.75 2.24
CA LEU A 14 0.78 -11.89 1.19
C LEU A 14 -0.07 -10.80 1.83
N ILE A 15 0.41 -9.57 1.80
CA ILE A 15 -0.26 -8.43 2.43
C ILE A 15 -1.25 -7.82 1.44
N HIS A 16 -2.50 -7.72 1.86
CA HIS A 16 -3.57 -7.11 1.08
C HIS A 16 -4.64 -6.50 1.96
N HIS A 17 -5.23 -5.39 1.48
CA HIS A 17 -6.42 -4.80 2.08
C HIS A 17 -7.38 -4.29 0.99
N PRO A 18 -8.71 -4.52 1.10
CA PRO A 18 -9.68 -4.00 0.13
C PRO A 18 -9.62 -2.49 -0.03
N GLY A 19 -9.29 -1.75 1.02
CA GLY A 19 -9.11 -0.30 1.04
C GLY A 19 -7.93 0.23 0.21
N TYR A 20 -7.12 -0.63 -0.39
CA TYR A 20 -6.13 -0.19 -1.40
C TYR A 20 -6.79 0.34 -2.68
N ARG A 21 -8.03 -0.04 -2.94
CA ARG A 21 -8.84 0.44 -4.03
C ARG A 21 -9.84 1.47 -3.53
N ILE A 22 -9.86 2.63 -4.19
CA ILE A 22 -10.90 3.67 -4.01
C ILE A 22 -11.55 4.00 -5.35
N ALA A 23 -12.70 4.64 -5.32
CA ALA A 23 -13.31 5.18 -6.54
C ALA A 23 -12.52 6.39 -7.05
N LEU A 24 -12.23 6.42 -8.34
CA LEU A 24 -11.64 7.56 -9.04
C LEU A 24 -12.59 7.98 -10.18
N PRO A 25 -12.48 9.21 -10.69
CA PRO A 25 -13.19 9.63 -11.89
C PRO A 25 -12.94 8.65 -13.06
N GLU A 26 -13.96 8.38 -13.86
CA GLU A 26 -13.94 7.35 -14.94
C GLU A 26 -12.73 7.43 -15.88
N LYS A 27 -12.27 8.66 -16.19
CA LYS A 27 -11.13 8.91 -17.09
C LYS A 27 -9.80 9.13 -16.35
N HIS A 28 -9.73 8.77 -15.06
CA HIS A 28 -8.49 8.97 -14.31
C HIS A 28 -7.40 8.00 -14.81
N PRO A 29 -6.19 8.49 -15.15
CA PRO A 29 -5.16 7.66 -15.76
C PRO A 29 -4.55 6.61 -14.81
N PHE A 30 -4.68 6.79 -13.50
CA PHE A 30 -4.16 5.81 -12.52
C PHE A 30 -5.04 4.55 -12.50
N PRO A 31 -4.48 3.35 -12.75
CA PRO A 31 -5.23 2.11 -12.85
C PRO A 31 -5.59 1.57 -11.46
N MET A 32 -6.53 2.23 -10.77
CA MET A 32 -6.87 1.92 -9.37
C MET A 32 -7.39 0.49 -9.17
N ASP A 33 -8.02 -0.10 -10.18
CA ASP A 33 -8.55 -1.47 -10.10
C ASP A 33 -7.46 -2.55 -10.06
N LYS A 34 -6.21 -2.22 -10.39
CA LYS A 34 -5.09 -3.19 -10.40
C LYS A 34 -4.95 -3.95 -9.09
N PHE A 35 -5.19 -3.32 -7.94
CA PHE A 35 -5.04 -3.93 -6.63
C PHE A 35 -6.05 -5.07 -6.40
N SER A 36 -7.32 -4.83 -6.71
CA SER A 36 -8.36 -5.85 -6.59
C SER A 36 -8.28 -6.90 -7.69
N VAL A 37 -7.84 -6.54 -8.89
CA VAL A 37 -7.59 -7.50 -9.99
C VAL A 37 -6.44 -8.44 -9.61
N LEU A 38 -5.34 -7.90 -9.09
CA LEU A 38 -4.20 -8.70 -8.62
C LEU A 38 -4.61 -9.68 -7.52
N LYS A 39 -5.35 -9.22 -6.51
CA LYS A 39 -5.83 -10.09 -5.43
C LYS A 39 -6.65 -11.27 -5.99
N ARG A 40 -7.64 -10.99 -6.84
CA ARG A 40 -8.47 -12.05 -7.45
C ARG A 40 -7.67 -13.00 -8.34
N LEU A 41 -6.63 -12.49 -9.03
CA LEU A 41 -5.75 -13.33 -9.84
C LEU A 41 -4.95 -14.27 -8.94
N LEU A 42 -4.34 -13.75 -7.88
CA LEU A 42 -3.56 -14.53 -6.93
C LEU A 42 -4.43 -15.59 -6.23
N ASP A 43 -5.65 -15.24 -5.80
CA ASP A 43 -6.58 -16.22 -5.19
C ASP A 43 -6.83 -17.42 -6.10
N ARG A 44 -7.01 -17.16 -7.41
CA ARG A 44 -7.22 -18.23 -8.39
C ARG A 44 -5.96 -19.04 -8.65
N GLN A 45 -4.81 -18.37 -8.82
CA GLN A 45 -3.56 -19.04 -9.16
C GLN A 45 -2.98 -19.86 -7.99
N LEU A 46 -3.27 -19.43 -6.76
CA LEU A 46 -2.75 -20.05 -5.55
C LEU A 46 -3.78 -20.99 -4.87
N ALA A 47 -4.93 -21.23 -5.49
CA ALA A 47 -5.98 -22.08 -4.92
C ALA A 47 -5.46 -23.47 -4.54
N ASP A 48 -4.65 -24.09 -5.41
CA ASP A 48 -4.06 -25.41 -5.18
C ASP A 48 -2.87 -25.41 -4.21
N CYS A 49 -2.43 -24.21 -3.79
CA CYS A 49 -1.29 -24.00 -2.89
C CYS A 49 -1.71 -23.18 -1.66
N ALA A 50 -2.98 -23.22 -1.27
CA ALA A 50 -3.52 -22.37 -0.20
C ALA A 50 -2.78 -22.52 1.15
N SER A 51 -2.22 -23.72 1.43
CA SER A 51 -1.40 -23.95 2.62
C SER A 51 -0.01 -23.32 2.58
N ALA A 52 0.47 -22.91 1.41
CA ALA A 52 1.78 -22.28 1.21
C ALA A 52 1.75 -20.76 1.29
N VAL A 53 0.57 -20.16 1.44
CA VAL A 53 0.36 -18.71 1.52
C VAL A 53 -0.51 -18.32 2.71
N ASP A 54 -0.24 -17.15 3.24
CA ASP A 54 -0.99 -16.57 4.37
C ASP A 54 -1.34 -15.13 4.03
N TRP A 55 -2.65 -14.83 3.88
CA TRP A 55 -3.13 -13.49 3.63
C TRP A 55 -3.16 -12.68 4.93
N VAL A 56 -2.35 -11.64 4.98
CA VAL A 56 -2.24 -10.75 6.13
C VAL A 56 -2.89 -9.41 5.81
N THR A 57 -3.82 -9.00 6.67
CA THR A 57 -4.50 -7.69 6.57
C THR A 57 -3.70 -6.65 7.35
N PRO A 58 -3.16 -5.61 6.70
CA PRO A 58 -2.41 -4.57 7.38
C PRO A 58 -3.33 -3.60 8.12
N GLN A 59 -2.77 -2.93 9.12
CA GLN A 59 -3.35 -1.75 9.73
C GLN A 59 -2.81 -0.48 9.06
N PRO A 60 -3.54 0.64 9.10
CA PRO A 60 -3.01 1.94 8.69
C PRO A 60 -1.72 2.28 9.47
N ALA A 61 -0.81 3.01 8.83
CA ALA A 61 0.35 3.55 9.51
C ALA A 61 -0.05 4.61 10.54
N GLU A 62 0.68 4.70 11.63
CA GLU A 62 0.52 5.77 12.61
C GLU A 62 1.15 7.07 12.12
N GLU A 63 0.76 8.21 12.69
CA GLU A 63 1.33 9.51 12.29
C GLU A 63 2.85 9.56 12.50
N ASP A 64 3.37 8.94 13.54
CA ASP A 64 4.80 8.87 13.81
C ASP A 64 5.58 8.11 12.72
N ASP A 65 4.97 7.07 12.13
CA ASP A 65 5.55 6.38 10.98
C ASP A 65 5.73 7.35 9.79
N LEU A 66 4.71 8.18 9.52
CA LEU A 66 4.75 9.18 8.45
C LEU A 66 5.77 10.28 8.74
N LEU A 67 5.88 10.70 9.99
CA LEU A 67 6.83 11.73 10.44
C LEU A 67 8.29 11.27 10.41
N SER A 68 8.55 9.97 10.31
CA SER A 68 9.91 9.44 10.13
C SER A 68 10.51 9.82 8.77
N VAL A 69 9.67 10.08 7.77
CA VAL A 69 10.07 10.38 6.38
C VAL A 69 9.64 11.77 5.96
N HIS A 70 8.45 12.20 6.37
CA HIS A 70 7.84 13.45 5.92
C HIS A 70 7.93 14.56 6.95
N THR A 71 7.95 15.81 6.47
CA THR A 71 7.88 16.99 7.36
C THR A 71 6.51 17.04 8.04
N ARG A 72 6.50 17.49 9.30
CA ARG A 72 5.26 17.67 10.09
C ARG A 72 4.23 18.51 9.35
N ARG A 73 4.67 19.56 8.65
CA ARG A 73 3.79 20.42 7.86
C ARG A 73 3.10 19.62 6.76
N TYR A 74 3.84 18.84 5.97
CA TYR A 74 3.27 18.06 4.87
C TYR A 74 2.30 16.99 5.36
N VAL A 75 2.67 16.26 6.42
CA VAL A 75 1.80 15.25 7.05
C VAL A 75 0.49 15.90 7.51
N HIS A 76 0.57 17.02 8.23
CA HIS A 76 -0.62 17.74 8.69
C HIS A 76 -1.50 18.20 7.51
N GLU A 77 -0.92 18.88 6.51
CA GLU A 77 -1.67 19.35 5.33
C GLU A 77 -2.33 18.20 4.56
N PHE A 78 -1.63 17.06 4.45
CA PHE A 78 -2.17 15.88 3.79
C PHE A 78 -3.30 15.24 4.61
N LEU A 79 -3.12 15.02 5.90
CA LEU A 79 -4.12 14.36 6.75
C LEU A 79 -5.38 15.21 6.94
N THR A 80 -5.26 16.54 6.93
CA THR A 80 -6.38 17.48 7.11
C THR A 80 -7.02 17.95 5.80
N GLY A 81 -6.47 17.59 4.65
CA GLY A 81 -6.99 18.00 3.34
C GLY A 81 -6.72 19.47 2.99
N THR A 82 -5.72 20.07 3.62
CA THR A 82 -5.39 21.50 3.42
C THR A 82 -4.23 21.72 2.43
N LEU A 83 -3.81 20.66 1.71
CA LEU A 83 -2.84 20.77 0.61
C LEU A 83 -3.33 21.76 -0.46
N SER A 84 -2.43 22.65 -0.90
CA SER A 84 -2.74 23.59 -1.98
C SER A 84 -3.12 22.86 -3.28
N THR A 85 -3.91 23.52 -4.13
CA THR A 85 -4.27 22.98 -5.47
C THR A 85 -3.03 22.61 -6.29
N GLN A 86 -1.94 23.35 -6.16
CA GLN A 86 -0.69 23.05 -6.85
C GLN A 86 -0.05 21.76 -6.32
N ALA A 87 -0.06 21.54 -5.00
CA ALA A 87 0.45 20.33 -4.38
C ALA A 87 -0.38 19.09 -4.81
N GLN A 88 -1.71 19.22 -4.85
CA GLN A 88 -2.59 18.16 -5.35
C GLN A 88 -2.31 17.81 -6.81
N ARG A 89 -2.12 18.82 -7.69
CA ARG A 89 -1.77 18.59 -9.10
C ARG A 89 -0.47 17.81 -9.28
N ARG A 90 0.52 18.02 -8.41
CA ARG A 90 1.79 17.24 -8.43
C ARG A 90 1.58 15.75 -8.16
N SER A 91 0.63 15.42 -7.30
CA SER A 91 0.30 14.02 -7.00
C SER A 91 -0.47 13.34 -8.13
N GLY A 92 -1.12 14.09 -9.00
CA GLY A 92 -2.06 13.57 -9.98
C GLY A 92 -3.41 13.16 -9.40
N PHE A 93 -3.65 13.42 -8.12
CA PHE A 93 -4.91 13.14 -7.42
C PHE A 93 -5.55 14.41 -6.86
N VAL A 94 -6.88 14.43 -6.85
CA VAL A 94 -7.64 15.38 -6.03
C VAL A 94 -7.80 14.77 -4.64
N TRP A 95 -7.49 15.55 -3.62
CA TRP A 95 -7.60 15.08 -2.25
C TRP A 95 -9.04 14.68 -1.91
N SER A 96 -9.17 13.58 -1.19
CA SER A 96 -10.42 13.11 -0.59
C SER A 96 -10.08 12.31 0.67
N GLU A 97 -11.04 12.14 1.55
CA GLU A 97 -10.88 11.32 2.74
C GLU A 97 -10.51 9.87 2.38
N ALA A 98 -11.18 9.30 1.38
CA ALA A 98 -10.86 7.96 0.88
C ALA A 98 -9.42 7.86 0.36
N LEU A 99 -8.89 8.91 -0.32
CA LEU A 99 -7.50 8.93 -0.78
C LEU A 99 -6.52 9.01 0.40
N ARG A 100 -6.83 9.80 1.42
CA ARG A 100 -6.06 9.87 2.66
C ARG A 100 -5.97 8.50 3.31
N GLU A 101 -7.11 7.86 3.58
CA GLU A 101 -7.20 6.56 4.23
C GLU A 101 -6.44 5.49 3.45
N ARG A 102 -6.65 5.45 2.12
CA ARG A 102 -5.91 4.55 1.23
C ARG A 102 -4.40 4.74 1.33
N SER A 103 -3.94 5.99 1.36
CA SER A 103 -2.51 6.29 1.33
C SER A 103 -1.82 5.89 2.63
N VAL A 104 -2.44 6.20 3.76
CA VAL A 104 -1.95 5.80 5.09
C VAL A 104 -1.96 4.27 5.24
N LEU A 105 -3.01 3.62 4.70
CA LEU A 105 -3.11 2.16 4.69
C LEU A 105 -2.03 1.52 3.80
N ALA A 106 -1.66 2.13 2.68
CA ALA A 106 -0.59 1.62 1.81
C ALA A 106 0.77 1.62 2.50
N VAL A 107 1.09 2.69 3.24
CA VAL A 107 2.29 2.76 4.10
C VAL A 107 2.25 1.67 5.18
N GLY A 108 1.13 1.52 5.89
CA GLY A 108 0.94 0.45 6.88
C GLY A 108 1.11 -0.95 6.28
N GLY A 109 0.70 -1.13 5.02
CA GLY A 109 0.93 -2.36 4.26
C GLY A 109 2.41 -2.66 4.05
N THR A 110 3.20 -1.67 3.67
CA THR A 110 4.66 -1.82 3.53
C THR A 110 5.33 -2.12 4.87
N LEU A 111 4.98 -1.42 5.94
CA LEU A 111 5.46 -1.71 7.29
C LEU A 111 5.12 -3.13 7.75
N THR A 112 3.89 -3.58 7.47
CA THR A 112 3.47 -4.96 7.76
C THR A 112 4.29 -5.95 6.95
N THR A 113 4.54 -5.67 5.68
CA THR A 113 5.35 -6.53 4.79
C THR A 113 6.77 -6.70 5.33
N VAL A 114 7.40 -5.60 5.75
CA VAL A 114 8.75 -5.64 6.34
C VAL A 114 8.75 -6.48 7.63
N ARG A 115 7.78 -6.26 8.52
CA ARG A 115 7.67 -7.03 9.78
C ARG A 115 7.49 -8.54 9.52
N GLU A 116 6.66 -8.90 8.55
CA GLU A 116 6.46 -10.31 8.19
C GLU A 116 7.70 -10.91 7.49
N ALA A 117 8.36 -10.16 6.62
CA ALA A 117 9.61 -10.60 5.98
C ALA A 117 10.73 -10.84 7.00
N LEU A 118 10.85 -9.99 8.03
CA LEU A 118 11.82 -10.18 9.11
C LEU A 118 11.54 -11.45 9.94
N LYS A 119 10.27 -11.84 10.08
CA LYS A 119 9.88 -13.06 10.82
C LYS A 119 10.02 -14.34 9.98
N ARG A 120 9.66 -14.28 8.70
CA ARG A 120 9.46 -15.43 7.82
C ARG A 120 10.53 -15.57 6.72
N GLY A 121 11.41 -14.56 6.57
CA GLY A 121 12.43 -14.49 5.52
C GLY A 121 11.93 -13.84 4.23
N LEU A 122 10.63 -13.91 3.93
CA LEU A 122 10.02 -13.32 2.73
C LEU A 122 8.57 -12.93 2.99
N ALA A 123 8.15 -11.81 2.40
CA ALA A 123 6.75 -11.37 2.33
C ALA A 123 6.53 -10.52 1.07
N CYS A 124 5.29 -10.45 0.61
CA CYS A 124 4.91 -9.62 -0.55
C CYS A 124 3.71 -8.75 -0.21
N ASN A 125 3.65 -7.56 -0.83
CA ASN A 125 2.52 -6.65 -0.72
C ASN A 125 1.87 -6.46 -2.09
N THR A 126 0.55 -6.40 -2.13
CA THR A 126 -0.21 -6.13 -3.36
C THR A 126 -0.31 -4.63 -3.68
N ALA A 127 0.15 -3.77 -2.78
CA ALA A 127 0.26 -2.32 -2.94
C ALA A 127 1.62 -1.83 -2.42
N GLY A 128 1.82 -0.51 -2.30
CA GLY A 128 3.07 0.07 -1.83
C GLY A 128 4.03 0.42 -2.97
N GLY A 129 5.27 0.70 -2.62
CA GLY A 129 6.31 1.15 -3.56
C GLY A 129 6.16 2.61 -3.96
N THR A 130 5.66 3.46 -3.08
CA THR A 130 5.37 4.88 -3.34
C THR A 130 6.61 5.76 -3.12
N HIS A 131 7.74 5.36 -3.71
CA HIS A 131 9.07 5.94 -3.52
C HIS A 131 9.30 7.31 -4.19
N HIS A 132 8.38 7.79 -5.03
CA HIS A 132 8.51 9.10 -5.67
C HIS A 132 8.09 10.27 -4.78
N ALA A 133 7.43 10.03 -3.66
CA ALA A 133 7.10 11.08 -2.72
C ALA A 133 8.36 11.62 -2.02
N HIS A 134 8.43 12.93 -1.89
CA HIS A 134 9.49 13.65 -1.18
C HIS A 134 9.07 13.98 0.26
N PRO A 135 10.01 14.35 1.15
CA PRO A 135 9.67 14.69 2.53
C PRO A 135 8.57 15.75 2.68
N GLU A 136 8.45 16.68 1.73
CA GLU A 136 7.52 17.81 1.78
C GLU A 136 6.52 17.87 0.61
N ALA A 137 6.51 16.87 -0.28
CA ALA A 137 5.67 16.92 -1.48
C ALA A 137 5.38 15.54 -2.07
N ALA A 138 4.16 15.39 -2.60
CA ALA A 138 3.80 14.27 -3.45
C ALA A 138 4.44 14.39 -4.84
N SER A 139 4.63 13.26 -5.52
CA SER A 139 5.07 13.19 -6.91
C SER A 139 4.64 11.88 -7.57
N GLY A 140 4.23 11.93 -8.85
CA GLY A 140 4.02 10.74 -9.67
C GLY A 140 3.07 9.69 -9.09
N TYR A 141 1.92 10.09 -8.59
CA TYR A 141 0.94 9.25 -7.88
C TYR A 141 1.39 8.72 -6.51
N CYS A 142 2.56 9.10 -6.02
CA CYS A 142 3.04 8.80 -4.68
C CYS A 142 2.73 9.98 -3.76
N LEU A 143 1.89 9.76 -2.78
CA LEU A 143 1.46 10.78 -1.81
C LEU A 143 2.31 10.74 -0.55
N LEU A 144 2.53 9.55 -0.03
CA LEU A 144 3.38 9.27 1.11
C LEU A 144 4.46 8.28 0.68
N ASN A 145 5.70 8.52 1.06
CA ASN A 145 6.80 7.60 0.80
C ASN A 145 6.74 6.45 1.81
N ASP A 146 6.82 5.23 1.33
CA ASP A 146 6.72 4.02 2.14
C ASP A 146 8.00 3.16 2.11
N ILE A 147 9.10 3.71 1.54
CA ILE A 147 10.41 3.04 1.43
C ILE A 147 11.45 3.77 2.28
#